data_4b5babc936d5acea68f8649ebc97ad0e
#
_entry.id   4b5babc936d5acea68f8649ebc97ad0e
#
_cell.length_a   1.000
_cell.length_b   1.000
_cell.length_c   1.000
_cell.angle_alpha   90.00
_cell.angle_beta   90.00
_cell.angle_gamma   90.00
#
_symmetry.space_group_name_H-M   'P 1'
#
loop_
_entity.id
_entity.type
_entity.pdbx_description
1 polymer ?
#
loop_
_entity_poly.entity_id
_entity_poly.type
_entity_poly.pdbx_seq_one_letter_code
_entity_poly.pdbx_strand_id
1 'polypeptide(L)'
;MMVSEFAALLSRTMGYTEQAENRYADLKGDEWYAPYILQLTAAGILEGDGVNCNATELMSRERATVLFARALGIRPSQVPDLSGFVDGDSAAAWSAGYIDAMAKAGIIQGVGNHTLALSADITRASVVTVLDNAVAEYANQKNAQVTGDVDGILLVAADGVTVEEANVTGGVLVTPKAGEATLTVTGSTLEGALLVGTSGADLTLTGTEVRGELALAGDGNSLTLGKGAQAAQVTVDGDENTIAVGEEAAIGTLTARAAVAVDNQGAIDKAQIQAGGVVLDGAKPGAIEVAEGV
;
A
#
# COMPACT_ATOMS: atom_id res chain seq x y z
N MET A 1 -6.30 18.60 15.19
CA MET A 1 -7.26 17.73 14.47
C MET A 1 -7.49 16.49 15.32
N MET A 2 -8.72 16.03 15.44
CA MET A 2 -9.04 14.78 16.19
C MET A 2 -8.70 13.54 15.37
N VAL A 3 -8.52 12.40 16.03
CA VAL A 3 -8.33 11.09 15.36
C VAL A 3 -9.51 10.78 14.45
N SER A 4 -10.74 11.02 14.88
CA SER A 4 -11.97 10.86 14.08
C SER A 4 -12.00 11.71 12.82
N GLU A 5 -11.56 12.97 12.90
CA GLU A 5 -11.49 13.86 11.72
C GLU A 5 -10.43 13.39 10.72
N PHE A 6 -9.29 12.92 11.22
CA PHE A 6 -8.23 12.34 10.39
C PHE A 6 -8.70 11.05 9.71
N ALA A 7 -9.34 10.16 10.47
CA ALA A 7 -9.87 8.91 9.94
C ALA A 7 -10.89 9.16 8.81
N ALA A 8 -11.81 10.11 9.01
CA ALA A 8 -12.78 10.45 7.98
C ALA A 8 -12.14 11.05 6.72
N LEU A 9 -11.11 11.88 6.88
CA LEU A 9 -10.37 12.45 5.76
C LEU A 9 -9.67 11.34 4.97
N LEU A 10 -8.88 10.51 5.65
CA LEU A 10 -8.08 9.48 5.01
C LEU A 10 -8.96 8.42 4.34
N SER A 11 -10.00 7.95 5.02
CA SER A 11 -10.93 6.97 4.48
C SER A 11 -11.64 7.46 3.21
N ARG A 12 -12.10 8.71 3.20
CA ARG A 12 -12.75 9.30 2.02
C ARG A 12 -11.77 9.54 0.86
N THR A 13 -10.53 9.89 1.16
CA THR A 13 -9.50 10.11 0.13
C THR A 13 -9.14 8.80 -0.56
N MET A 14 -8.95 7.73 0.20
CA MET A 14 -8.57 6.41 -0.30
C MET A 14 -9.75 5.57 -0.79
N GLY A 15 -10.98 5.89 -0.35
CA GLY A 15 -12.20 5.18 -0.76
C GLY A 15 -12.48 3.90 0.01
N TYR A 16 -11.98 3.78 1.25
CA TYR A 16 -12.29 2.61 2.08
C TYR A 16 -13.78 2.53 2.38
N THR A 17 -14.37 1.34 2.19
CA THR A 17 -15.81 1.08 2.40
C THR A 17 -16.07 -0.07 3.36
N GLU A 18 -15.18 -1.06 3.39
CA GLU A 18 -15.27 -2.20 4.30
C GLU A 18 -15.05 -1.80 5.74
N GLN A 19 -15.81 -2.39 6.65
CA GLN A 19 -15.76 -2.09 8.07
C GLN A 19 -15.41 -3.36 8.85
N ALA A 20 -14.43 -3.26 9.74
CA ALA A 20 -14.17 -4.31 10.72
C ALA A 20 -15.30 -4.41 11.75
N GLU A 21 -15.42 -5.56 12.42
CA GLU A 21 -16.20 -5.66 13.63
C GLU A 21 -15.66 -4.69 14.70
N ASN A 22 -16.58 -4.01 15.39
CA ASN A 22 -16.18 -3.07 16.43
C ASN A 22 -15.57 -3.81 17.63
N ARG A 23 -14.29 -3.59 17.87
CA ARG A 23 -13.55 -4.12 19.02
C ARG A 23 -13.15 -3.07 20.05
N TYR A 24 -13.54 -1.81 19.83
CA TYR A 24 -13.12 -0.69 20.68
C TYR A 24 -14.15 -0.40 21.76
N ALA A 25 -13.68 -0.29 23.02
CA ALA A 25 -14.55 -0.05 24.17
C ALA A 25 -15.12 1.39 24.20
N ASP A 26 -14.42 2.35 23.57
CA ASP A 26 -14.78 3.76 23.48
C ASP A 26 -15.59 4.12 22.22
N LEU A 27 -15.94 3.15 21.37
CA LEU A 27 -16.74 3.35 20.15
C LEU A 27 -18.09 2.65 20.29
N LYS A 28 -19.19 3.43 20.35
CA LYS A 28 -20.55 2.89 20.52
C LYS A 28 -21.18 2.44 19.19
N GLY A 29 -20.71 3.01 18.06
CA GLY A 29 -21.15 2.68 16.72
C GLY A 29 -22.21 3.63 16.14
N ASP A 30 -22.80 4.51 16.94
CA ASP A 30 -23.78 5.52 16.50
C ASP A 30 -23.14 6.90 16.24
N GLU A 31 -21.85 7.05 16.50
CA GLU A 31 -21.12 8.27 16.23
C GLU A 31 -20.89 8.46 14.74
N TRP A 32 -20.92 9.72 14.27
CA TRP A 32 -20.73 10.07 12.87
C TRP A 32 -19.39 9.56 12.27
N TYR A 33 -18.39 9.36 13.11
CA TYR A 33 -17.07 8.91 12.74
C TYR A 33 -16.87 7.38 12.85
N ALA A 34 -17.80 6.67 13.49
CA ALA A 34 -17.66 5.23 13.70
C ALA A 34 -17.38 4.45 12.42
N PRO A 35 -18.09 4.69 11.29
CA PRO A 35 -17.79 4.01 10.04
C PRO A 35 -16.33 4.21 9.58
N TYR A 36 -15.79 5.41 9.69
CA TYR A 36 -14.43 5.72 9.25
C TYR A 36 -13.35 5.08 10.12
N ILE A 37 -13.57 5.01 11.44
CA ILE A 37 -12.69 4.27 12.36
C ILE A 37 -12.66 2.79 11.96
N LEU A 38 -13.82 2.18 11.76
CA LEU A 38 -13.93 0.76 11.41
C LEU A 38 -13.40 0.46 10.00
N GLN A 39 -13.52 1.39 9.06
CA GLN A 39 -12.92 1.29 7.73
C GLN A 39 -11.39 1.28 7.79
N LEU A 40 -10.77 2.21 8.53
CA LEU A 40 -9.32 2.20 8.70
C LEU A 40 -8.84 1.00 9.53
N THR A 41 -9.69 0.44 10.39
CA THR A 41 -9.40 -0.78 11.13
C THR A 41 -9.42 -2.00 10.21
N ALA A 42 -10.42 -2.11 9.33
CA ALA A 42 -10.49 -3.17 8.33
C ALA A 42 -9.28 -3.14 7.39
N ALA A 43 -8.86 -1.95 6.98
CA ALA A 43 -7.67 -1.75 6.14
C ALA A 43 -6.33 -1.94 6.89
N GLY A 44 -6.32 -2.30 8.18
CA GLY A 44 -5.08 -2.48 8.97
C GLY A 44 -4.32 -1.18 9.26
N ILE A 45 -4.93 -0.03 9.02
CA ILE A 45 -4.29 1.27 9.19
C ILE A 45 -4.39 1.74 10.64
N LEU A 46 -5.59 1.66 11.24
CA LEU A 46 -5.85 2.08 12.61
C LEU A 46 -6.05 0.86 13.52
N GLU A 47 -5.21 0.70 14.52
CA GLU A 47 -5.25 -0.41 15.48
C GLU A 47 -5.72 0.01 16.87
N GLY A 48 -5.71 1.31 17.16
CA GLY A 48 -5.98 1.84 18.51
C GLY A 48 -4.84 1.55 19.49
N ASP A 49 -5.17 1.47 20.78
CA ASP A 49 -4.24 1.11 21.86
C ASP A 49 -4.42 -0.36 22.34
N GLY A 50 -5.21 -1.14 21.59
CA GLY A 50 -5.59 -2.51 21.92
C GLY A 50 -6.95 -2.62 22.61
N VAL A 51 -7.47 -1.52 23.20
CA VAL A 51 -8.78 -1.45 23.86
C VAL A 51 -9.64 -0.34 23.28
N ASN A 52 -9.06 0.82 23.01
CA ASN A 52 -9.73 2.03 22.55
C ASN A 52 -9.21 2.48 21.19
N CYS A 53 -10.06 3.10 20.40
CA CYS A 53 -9.66 3.79 19.18
C CYS A 53 -9.19 5.23 19.43
N ASN A 54 -9.57 5.81 20.58
CA ASN A 54 -9.24 7.17 21.01
C ASN A 54 -9.69 8.24 19.98
N ALA A 55 -10.88 8.04 19.39
CA ALA A 55 -11.39 8.82 18.26
C ALA A 55 -11.57 10.32 18.57
N THR A 56 -11.83 10.67 19.82
CA THR A 56 -12.06 12.05 20.27
C THR A 56 -10.80 12.75 20.77
N GLU A 57 -9.66 12.05 20.82
CA GLU A 57 -8.39 12.66 21.17
C GLU A 57 -7.78 13.46 20.02
N LEU A 58 -6.88 14.39 20.36
CA LEU A 58 -6.08 15.07 19.38
C LEU A 58 -5.06 14.10 18.75
N MET A 59 -4.92 14.18 17.45
CA MET A 59 -3.99 13.36 16.69
C MET A 59 -2.58 13.93 16.78
N SER A 60 -1.64 13.18 17.37
CA SER A 60 -0.23 13.56 17.35
C SER A 60 0.37 13.40 15.95
N ARG A 61 1.44 14.16 15.67
CA ARG A 61 2.20 14.02 14.42
C ARG A 61 2.78 12.61 14.26
N GLU A 62 3.26 12.03 15.36
CA GLU A 62 3.77 10.65 15.39
C GLU A 62 2.73 9.66 14.91
N ARG A 63 1.55 9.67 15.52
CA ARG A 63 0.45 8.77 15.18
C ARG A 63 -0.02 8.97 13.74
N ALA A 64 -0.18 10.23 13.31
CA ALA A 64 -0.57 10.56 11.93
C ALA A 64 0.45 10.05 10.90
N THR A 65 1.76 10.18 11.18
CA THR A 65 2.82 9.68 10.28
C THR A 65 2.69 8.17 10.06
N VAL A 66 2.45 7.39 11.11
CA VAL A 66 2.27 5.94 10.98
C VAL A 66 1.01 5.58 10.20
N LEU A 67 -0.12 6.27 10.46
CA LEU A 67 -1.34 6.01 9.71
C LEU A 67 -1.20 6.37 8.23
N PHE A 68 -0.50 7.47 7.91
CA PHE A 68 -0.17 7.80 6.53
C PHE A 68 0.72 6.75 5.87
N ALA A 69 1.80 6.36 6.54
CA ALA A 69 2.71 5.36 6.00
C ALA A 69 1.97 4.05 5.66
N ARG A 70 1.13 3.57 6.56
CA ARG A 70 0.30 2.38 6.33
C ARG A 70 -0.68 2.56 5.17
N ALA A 71 -1.37 3.70 5.10
CA ALA A 71 -2.33 3.99 4.03
C ALA A 71 -1.66 4.14 2.65
N LEU A 72 -0.42 4.60 2.61
CA LEU A 72 0.39 4.73 1.40
C LEU A 72 1.18 3.45 1.07
N GLY A 73 1.03 2.38 1.86
CA GLY A 73 1.75 1.13 1.65
C GLY A 73 3.25 1.20 1.96
N ILE A 74 3.69 2.23 2.69
CA ILE A 74 5.10 2.41 3.05
C ILE A 74 5.43 1.50 4.22
N ARG A 75 6.36 0.56 3.99
CA ARG A 75 6.82 -0.38 5.02
C ARG A 75 7.82 0.29 5.98
N PRO A 76 7.80 -0.08 7.26
CA PRO A 76 8.74 0.47 8.23
C PRO A 76 10.17 -0.01 7.95
N SER A 77 11.14 0.88 8.12
CA SER A 77 12.56 0.54 8.11
C SER A 77 12.88 -0.47 9.21
N GLN A 78 13.59 -1.54 8.86
CA GLN A 78 13.98 -2.58 9.82
C GLN A 78 15.02 -2.05 10.85
N VAL A 79 15.87 -1.15 10.40
CA VAL A 79 16.88 -0.47 11.24
C VAL A 79 16.67 1.03 11.03
N PRO A 80 15.80 1.67 11.83
CA PRO A 80 15.54 3.10 11.70
C PRO A 80 16.74 3.93 12.13
N ASP A 81 17.06 4.99 11.37
CA ASP A 81 18.07 5.99 11.71
C ASP A 81 17.44 7.39 11.67
N LEU A 82 17.11 7.91 12.84
CA LEU A 82 16.53 9.24 13.04
C LEU A 82 17.57 10.25 13.57
N SER A 83 18.86 9.93 13.53
CA SER A 83 19.96 10.79 14.04
C SER A 83 20.07 12.14 13.32
N GLY A 84 19.49 12.25 12.11
CA GLY A 84 19.36 13.52 11.38
C GLY A 84 18.38 14.52 12.01
N PHE A 85 17.57 14.10 12.99
CA PHE A 85 16.59 14.93 13.67
C PHE A 85 16.97 15.16 15.13
N VAL A 86 16.84 16.41 15.59
CA VAL A 86 17.22 16.82 16.96
C VAL A 86 16.46 16.05 18.04
N ASP A 87 15.20 15.69 17.75
CA ASP A 87 14.30 14.95 18.63
C ASP A 87 14.02 13.52 18.14
N GLY A 88 14.88 12.98 17.29
CA GLY A 88 14.72 11.62 16.73
C GLY A 88 14.61 10.53 17.79
N ASP A 89 15.35 10.66 18.89
CA ASP A 89 15.33 9.74 20.04
C ASP A 89 13.97 9.73 20.79
N SER A 90 13.10 10.71 20.52
CA SER A 90 11.76 10.76 21.12
C SER A 90 10.75 9.85 20.43
N ALA A 91 11.09 9.30 19.27
CA ALA A 91 10.22 8.37 18.53
C ALA A 91 10.01 7.06 19.30
N ALA A 92 8.76 6.64 19.43
CA ALA A 92 8.45 5.38 20.06
C ALA A 92 8.89 4.19 19.18
N ALA A 93 9.18 3.04 19.78
CA ALA A 93 9.63 1.86 19.05
C ALA A 93 8.65 1.39 17.95
N TRP A 94 7.34 1.57 18.16
CA TRP A 94 6.29 1.21 17.18
C TRP A 94 6.23 2.15 15.97
N SER A 95 6.73 3.39 16.09
CA SER A 95 6.64 4.42 15.06
C SER A 95 7.97 4.70 14.35
N ALA A 96 9.11 4.46 15.03
CA ALA A 96 10.43 4.86 14.56
C ALA A 96 10.74 4.36 13.13
N GLY A 97 10.41 3.10 12.81
CA GLY A 97 10.61 2.53 11.48
C GLY A 97 9.79 3.22 10.40
N TYR A 98 8.54 3.59 10.69
CA TYR A 98 7.68 4.31 9.75
C TYR A 98 8.14 5.75 9.56
N ILE A 99 8.53 6.42 10.64
CA ILE A 99 9.04 7.79 10.59
C ILE A 99 10.31 7.85 9.73
N ASP A 100 11.23 6.90 9.94
CA ASP A 100 12.47 6.81 9.15
C ASP A 100 12.17 6.57 7.67
N ALA A 101 11.28 5.63 7.34
CA ALA A 101 10.89 5.35 5.97
C ALA A 101 10.25 6.57 5.28
N MET A 102 9.33 7.26 5.97
CA MET A 102 8.68 8.47 5.47
C MET A 102 9.66 9.64 5.30
N ALA A 103 10.67 9.76 6.18
CA ALA A 103 11.71 10.77 6.07
C ALA A 103 12.66 10.48 4.90
N LYS A 104 13.10 9.23 4.73
CA LYS A 104 13.94 8.81 3.60
C LYS A 104 13.26 9.00 2.25
N ALA A 105 11.93 8.80 2.21
CA ALA A 105 11.12 9.07 1.03
C ALA A 105 10.86 10.59 0.80
N GLY A 106 11.36 11.48 1.66
CA GLY A 106 11.15 12.93 1.55
C GLY A 106 9.74 13.40 1.90
N ILE A 107 8.85 12.50 2.33
CA ILE A 107 7.44 12.80 2.61
C ILE A 107 7.29 13.63 3.89
N ILE A 108 8.13 13.39 4.90
CA ILE A 108 8.24 14.21 6.10
C ILE A 108 9.64 14.79 6.22
N GLN A 109 9.73 16.08 6.54
CA GLN A 109 11.01 16.84 6.59
C GLN A 109 11.24 17.54 7.94
N GLY A 110 10.34 17.35 8.91
CA GLY A 110 10.34 18.08 10.17
C GLY A 110 9.67 19.46 10.07
N VAL A 111 9.63 20.19 11.19
CA VAL A 111 8.91 21.47 11.34
C VAL A 111 9.83 22.67 11.53
N GLY A 112 11.11 22.53 11.29
CA GLY A 112 12.15 23.53 11.46
C GLY A 112 13.25 23.04 12.41
N ASN A 113 14.44 23.58 12.24
CA ASN A 113 15.64 23.16 12.99
C ASN A 113 15.85 21.63 13.05
N HIS A 114 15.47 20.91 12.00
CA HIS A 114 15.53 19.44 11.96
C HIS A 114 14.78 18.76 13.13
N THR A 115 13.61 19.30 13.53
CA THR A 115 12.78 18.75 14.60
C THR A 115 11.56 18.06 14.02
N LEU A 116 11.28 16.82 14.42
CA LEU A 116 10.08 16.07 14.01
C LEU A 116 8.81 16.56 14.71
N ALA A 117 8.95 17.01 15.97
CA ALA A 117 7.87 17.45 16.85
C ALA A 117 6.76 16.38 16.99
N LEU A 118 7.14 15.14 17.28
CA LEU A 118 6.29 13.95 17.22
C LEU A 118 5.09 14.01 18.16
N SER A 119 5.24 14.60 19.35
CA SER A 119 4.17 14.78 20.33
C SER A 119 3.22 15.94 20.05
N ALA A 120 3.56 16.81 19.08
CA ALA A 120 2.70 17.94 18.75
C ALA A 120 1.46 17.48 18.00
N ASP A 121 0.35 18.20 18.17
CA ASP A 121 -0.89 17.95 17.45
C ASP A 121 -0.73 18.22 15.96
N ILE A 122 -1.20 17.30 15.11
CA ILE A 122 -1.20 17.53 13.67
C ILE A 122 -2.31 18.52 13.28
N THR A 123 -2.00 19.40 12.35
CA THR A 123 -2.96 20.34 11.77
C THR A 123 -3.45 19.85 10.41
N ARG A 124 -4.58 20.40 9.93
CA ARG A 124 -5.07 20.13 8.56
C ARG A 124 -4.06 20.55 7.50
N ALA A 125 -3.35 21.66 7.71
CA ALA A 125 -2.29 22.12 6.82
C ALA A 125 -1.15 21.08 6.75
N SER A 126 -0.71 20.54 7.90
CA SER A 126 0.32 19.49 7.94
C SER A 126 -0.11 18.23 7.21
N VAL A 127 -1.39 17.84 7.30
CA VAL A 127 -1.95 16.69 6.56
C VAL A 127 -1.86 16.91 5.06
N VAL A 128 -2.27 18.10 4.58
CA VAL A 128 -2.17 18.44 3.15
C VAL A 128 -0.72 18.42 2.68
N THR A 129 0.20 18.98 3.46
CA THR A 129 1.63 18.97 3.13
C THR A 129 2.19 17.55 3.01
N VAL A 130 1.82 16.64 3.92
CA VAL A 130 2.27 15.23 3.85
C VAL A 130 1.73 14.54 2.59
N LEU A 131 0.47 14.77 2.24
CA LEU A 131 -0.13 14.21 1.02
C LEU A 131 0.50 14.80 -0.25
N ASP A 132 0.74 16.11 -0.28
CA ASP A 132 1.37 16.82 -1.39
C ASP A 132 2.81 16.34 -1.64
N ASN A 133 3.56 16.11 -0.56
CA ASN A 133 4.91 15.55 -0.64
C ASN A 133 4.92 14.07 -1.08
N ALA A 134 3.89 13.31 -0.73
CA ALA A 134 3.85 11.87 -1.01
C ALA A 134 3.35 11.57 -2.42
N VAL A 135 2.30 12.26 -2.87
CA VAL A 135 1.57 11.95 -4.11
C VAL A 135 2.01 12.90 -5.21
N ALA A 136 2.85 12.41 -6.11
CA ALA A 136 3.32 13.16 -7.26
C ALA A 136 2.28 13.24 -8.38
N GLU A 137 1.47 12.18 -8.53
CA GLU A 137 0.41 12.12 -9.55
C GLU A 137 -0.85 11.48 -8.96
N TYR A 138 -2.02 12.07 -9.24
CA TYR A 138 -3.32 11.58 -8.80
C TYR A 138 -4.23 11.27 -9.98
N ALA A 139 -4.20 10.01 -10.44
CA ALA A 139 -5.03 9.51 -11.53
C ALA A 139 -6.45 9.22 -11.05
N ASN A 140 -7.30 10.26 -10.98
CA ASN A 140 -8.69 10.20 -10.50
C ASN A 140 -9.74 10.37 -11.60
N GLN A 141 -9.32 10.39 -12.85
CA GLN A 141 -10.20 10.46 -14.01
C GLN A 141 -10.21 9.11 -14.72
N LYS A 142 -11.41 8.66 -15.13
CA LYS A 142 -11.53 7.44 -15.93
C LYS A 142 -10.71 7.55 -17.22
N ASN A 143 -9.97 6.48 -17.52
CA ASN A 143 -9.05 6.39 -18.66
C ASN A 143 -7.93 7.45 -18.63
N ALA A 144 -7.48 7.86 -17.44
CA ALA A 144 -6.33 8.74 -17.32
C ALA A 144 -5.08 8.07 -17.90
N GLN A 145 -4.24 8.86 -18.55
CA GLN A 145 -2.94 8.42 -19.09
C GLN A 145 -1.82 9.08 -18.30
N VAL A 146 -0.87 8.27 -17.83
CA VAL A 146 0.33 8.71 -17.11
C VAL A 146 1.54 8.32 -17.94
N THR A 147 2.38 9.30 -18.27
CA THR A 147 3.58 9.09 -19.09
C THR A 147 4.74 9.88 -18.52
N GLY A 148 5.98 9.40 -18.76
CA GLY A 148 7.19 10.09 -18.30
C GLY A 148 7.51 9.86 -16.82
N ASP A 149 8.32 10.75 -16.25
CA ASP A 149 8.80 10.60 -14.88
C ASP A 149 7.75 11.05 -13.84
N VAL A 150 7.48 10.19 -12.86
CA VAL A 150 6.64 10.47 -11.69
C VAL A 150 7.53 10.39 -10.45
N ASP A 151 7.95 11.54 -9.92
CA ASP A 151 8.86 11.61 -8.78
C ASP A 151 8.09 11.60 -7.46
N GLY A 152 7.65 10.43 -7.06
CA GLY A 152 6.82 10.15 -5.89
C GLY A 152 5.79 9.05 -6.18
N ILE A 153 4.73 9.01 -5.37
CA ILE A 153 3.67 8.00 -5.50
C ILE A 153 2.68 8.42 -6.60
N LEU A 154 2.39 7.48 -7.50
CA LEU A 154 1.22 7.52 -8.38
C LEU A 154 0.02 6.92 -7.65
N LEU A 155 -0.97 7.76 -7.34
CA LEU A 155 -2.21 7.32 -6.71
C LEU A 155 -3.28 7.07 -7.77
N VAL A 156 -3.68 5.82 -7.95
CA VAL A 156 -4.74 5.42 -8.90
C VAL A 156 -6.07 5.32 -8.15
N ALA A 157 -7.03 6.16 -8.54
CA ALA A 157 -8.34 6.28 -7.90
C ALA A 157 -9.51 6.29 -8.91
N ALA A 158 -9.27 5.77 -10.12
CA ALA A 158 -10.27 5.65 -11.18
C ALA A 158 -9.98 4.43 -12.06
N ASP A 159 -11.00 3.98 -12.77
CA ASP A 159 -10.93 2.87 -13.72
C ASP A 159 -10.28 3.28 -15.06
N GLY A 160 -9.63 2.31 -15.73
CA GLY A 160 -9.08 2.45 -17.09
C GLY A 160 -7.77 3.24 -17.14
N VAL A 161 -7.05 3.38 -16.03
CA VAL A 161 -5.78 4.10 -16.01
C VAL A 161 -4.71 3.35 -16.78
N THR A 162 -3.96 4.09 -17.63
CA THR A 162 -2.80 3.57 -18.35
C THR A 162 -1.53 4.30 -17.90
N VAL A 163 -0.45 3.55 -17.74
CA VAL A 163 0.89 4.05 -17.41
C VAL A 163 1.83 3.58 -18.51
N GLU A 164 2.36 4.51 -19.29
CA GLU A 164 3.13 4.17 -20.49
C GLU A 164 4.48 4.90 -20.51
N GLU A 165 5.55 4.14 -20.75
CA GLU A 165 6.92 4.69 -20.85
C GLU A 165 7.26 5.61 -19.66
N ALA A 166 6.84 5.21 -18.46
CA ALA A 166 6.97 5.99 -17.24
C ALA A 166 8.04 5.40 -16.30
N ASN A 167 8.69 6.28 -15.54
CA ASN A 167 9.52 5.90 -14.40
C ASN A 167 8.89 6.45 -13.12
N VAL A 168 8.34 5.57 -12.27
CA VAL A 168 7.64 5.93 -11.04
C VAL A 168 8.53 5.62 -9.83
N THR A 169 9.07 6.65 -9.18
CA THR A 169 10.08 6.47 -8.12
C THR A 169 9.49 6.06 -6.78
N GLY A 170 8.33 6.58 -6.39
CA GLY A 170 7.67 6.32 -5.10
C GLY A 170 6.71 5.12 -5.11
N GLY A 171 6.48 4.51 -6.27
CA GLY A 171 5.55 3.40 -6.43
C GLY A 171 4.15 3.78 -6.89
N VAL A 172 3.32 2.77 -7.07
CA VAL A 172 1.92 2.90 -7.53
C VAL A 172 0.99 2.35 -6.46
N LEU A 173 -0.02 3.11 -6.08
CA LEU A 173 -1.07 2.68 -5.15
C LEU A 173 -2.43 2.71 -5.86
N VAL A 174 -3.00 1.53 -6.12
CA VAL A 174 -4.38 1.39 -6.59
C VAL A 174 -5.29 1.36 -5.37
N THR A 175 -6.03 2.43 -5.16
CA THR A 175 -6.86 2.60 -3.96
C THR A 175 -8.23 1.94 -4.11
N PRO A 176 -8.93 1.59 -3.02
CA PRO A 176 -10.30 1.11 -3.06
C PRO A 176 -11.27 2.06 -3.78
N LYS A 177 -10.93 3.35 -3.89
CA LYS A 177 -11.72 4.34 -4.63
C LYS A 177 -11.79 4.04 -6.13
N ALA A 178 -10.80 3.34 -6.69
CA ALA A 178 -10.81 2.92 -8.09
C ALA A 178 -11.88 1.85 -8.37
N GLY A 179 -12.30 1.09 -7.34
CA GLY A 179 -13.26 -0.01 -7.48
C GLY A 179 -12.67 -1.20 -8.26
N GLU A 180 -13.51 -1.89 -9.01
CA GLU A 180 -13.13 -2.95 -9.96
C GLU A 180 -12.40 -2.32 -11.16
N ALA A 181 -11.19 -1.78 -10.92
CA ALA A 181 -10.48 -0.97 -11.89
C ALA A 181 -9.62 -1.79 -12.84
N THR A 182 -9.50 -1.33 -14.06
CA THR A 182 -8.49 -1.78 -15.01
C THR A 182 -7.27 -0.87 -14.91
N LEU A 183 -6.08 -1.46 -14.71
CA LEU A 183 -4.79 -0.76 -14.76
C LEU A 183 -3.88 -1.45 -15.79
N THR A 184 -3.43 -0.68 -16.79
CA THR A 184 -2.47 -1.16 -17.78
C THR A 184 -1.16 -0.42 -17.63
N VAL A 185 -0.05 -1.15 -17.49
CA VAL A 185 1.30 -0.57 -17.37
C VAL A 185 2.18 -1.13 -18.49
N THR A 186 2.71 -0.26 -19.34
CA THR A 186 3.48 -0.67 -20.51
C THR A 186 4.83 0.07 -20.58
N GLY A 187 5.91 -0.67 -20.82
CA GLY A 187 7.24 -0.11 -21.08
C GLY A 187 7.79 0.75 -19.95
N SER A 188 7.35 0.51 -18.72
CA SER A 188 7.59 1.38 -17.57
C SER A 188 8.50 0.73 -16.53
N THR A 189 9.08 1.56 -15.66
CA THR A 189 9.82 1.11 -14.47
C THR A 189 9.13 1.63 -13.22
N LEU A 190 8.77 0.73 -12.30
CA LEU A 190 8.24 1.04 -11.00
C LEU A 190 9.34 0.75 -9.96
N GLU A 191 10.02 1.80 -9.50
CA GLU A 191 11.12 1.66 -8.52
C GLU A 191 10.59 1.30 -7.13
N GLY A 192 9.44 1.89 -6.76
CA GLY A 192 8.74 1.58 -5.52
C GLY A 192 7.76 0.41 -5.66
N ALA A 193 6.94 0.20 -4.64
CA ALA A 193 5.94 -0.86 -4.63
C ALA A 193 4.77 -0.56 -5.61
N LEU A 194 4.15 -1.64 -6.14
CA LEU A 194 2.82 -1.58 -6.73
C LEU A 194 1.85 -2.25 -5.74
N LEU A 195 1.07 -1.45 -5.03
CA LEU A 195 0.10 -1.95 -4.06
C LEU A 195 -1.32 -1.87 -4.64
N VAL A 196 -2.00 -3.00 -4.70
CA VAL A 196 -3.40 -3.11 -5.14
C VAL A 196 -4.28 -3.29 -3.91
N GLY A 197 -4.82 -2.17 -3.41
CA GLY A 197 -5.65 -2.14 -2.20
C GLY A 197 -7.16 -2.22 -2.48
N THR A 198 -7.55 -2.37 -3.76
CA THR A 198 -8.95 -2.60 -4.16
C THR A 198 -9.19 -4.09 -4.43
N SER A 199 -10.47 -4.47 -4.54
CA SER A 199 -10.89 -5.82 -4.92
C SER A 199 -11.46 -5.83 -6.33
N GLY A 200 -11.32 -6.96 -7.05
CA GLY A 200 -11.86 -7.15 -8.40
C GLY A 200 -11.13 -6.35 -9.48
N ALA A 201 -9.92 -5.89 -9.26
CA ALA A 201 -9.16 -5.14 -10.27
C ALA A 201 -8.47 -6.07 -11.29
N ASP A 202 -8.39 -5.60 -12.53
CA ASP A 202 -7.65 -6.21 -13.63
C ASP A 202 -6.37 -5.44 -13.91
N LEU A 203 -5.22 -6.07 -13.64
CA LEU A 203 -3.89 -5.48 -13.88
C LEU A 203 -3.19 -6.19 -15.02
N THR A 204 -2.69 -5.41 -15.98
CA THR A 204 -1.86 -5.93 -17.07
C THR A 204 -0.56 -5.15 -17.14
N LEU A 205 0.57 -5.85 -17.02
CA LEU A 205 1.91 -5.30 -17.12
C LEU A 205 2.60 -5.89 -18.35
N THR A 206 3.16 -5.06 -19.24
CA THR A 206 3.87 -5.49 -20.45
C THR A 206 5.15 -4.69 -20.60
N GLY A 207 6.29 -5.36 -20.79
CA GLY A 207 7.60 -4.70 -20.92
C GLY A 207 7.94 -3.82 -19.71
N THR A 208 7.38 -4.13 -18.55
CA THR A 208 7.43 -3.31 -17.35
C THR A 208 8.25 -4.01 -16.26
N GLU A 209 9.13 -3.27 -15.61
CA GLU A 209 9.92 -3.74 -14.48
C GLU A 209 9.35 -3.20 -13.16
N VAL A 210 8.91 -4.07 -12.26
CA VAL A 210 8.54 -3.73 -10.88
C VAL A 210 9.69 -4.12 -9.97
N ARG A 211 10.48 -3.14 -9.52
CA ARG A 211 11.64 -3.34 -8.64
C ARG A 211 11.26 -3.47 -7.19
N GLY A 212 10.22 -2.76 -6.79
CA GLY A 212 9.61 -2.93 -5.48
C GLY A 212 8.73 -4.17 -5.39
N GLU A 213 7.97 -4.27 -4.32
CA GLU A 213 7.00 -5.35 -4.14
C GLU A 213 5.71 -5.05 -4.92
N LEU A 214 5.18 -6.04 -5.65
CA LEU A 214 3.83 -6.04 -6.17
C LEU A 214 2.94 -6.79 -5.17
N ALA A 215 2.00 -6.09 -4.53
CA ALA A 215 1.12 -6.67 -3.52
C ALA A 215 -0.35 -6.62 -3.94
N LEU A 216 -1.00 -7.79 -3.99
CA LEU A 216 -2.44 -7.93 -4.16
C LEU A 216 -3.07 -8.06 -2.77
N ALA A 217 -3.50 -6.92 -2.21
CA ALA A 217 -4.05 -6.85 -0.85
C ALA A 217 -5.57 -7.04 -0.82
N GLY A 218 -6.27 -6.68 -1.90
CA GLY A 218 -7.71 -6.95 -2.04
C GLY A 218 -8.00 -8.30 -2.64
N ASP A 219 -9.27 -8.72 -2.60
CA ASP A 219 -9.74 -10.01 -3.08
C ASP A 219 -10.13 -9.98 -4.56
N GLY A 220 -10.05 -11.14 -5.23
CA GLY A 220 -10.57 -11.33 -6.58
C GLY A 220 -9.88 -10.50 -7.67
N ASN A 221 -8.66 -10.01 -7.42
CA ASN A 221 -7.92 -9.29 -8.44
C ASN A 221 -7.28 -10.24 -9.46
N SER A 222 -7.14 -9.77 -10.69
CA SER A 222 -6.45 -10.46 -11.76
C SER A 222 -5.16 -9.71 -12.10
N LEU A 223 -4.02 -10.41 -12.08
CA LEU A 223 -2.72 -9.89 -12.48
C LEU A 223 -2.21 -10.67 -13.70
N THR A 224 -1.99 -9.95 -14.80
CA THR A 224 -1.35 -10.50 -15.99
C THR A 224 0.03 -9.87 -16.18
N LEU A 225 1.07 -10.68 -16.08
CA LEU A 225 2.42 -10.32 -16.49
C LEU A 225 2.63 -10.78 -17.92
N GLY A 226 2.48 -9.84 -18.86
CA GLY A 226 2.68 -10.08 -20.29
C GLY A 226 4.15 -10.07 -20.71
N LYS A 227 4.38 -10.10 -22.02
CA LYS A 227 5.72 -10.15 -22.62
C LYS A 227 6.67 -9.11 -22.02
N GLY A 228 7.83 -9.57 -21.53
CA GLY A 228 8.91 -8.74 -21.00
C GLY A 228 8.62 -8.09 -19.63
N ALA A 229 7.49 -8.43 -18.99
CA ALA A 229 7.20 -7.95 -17.64
C ALA A 229 8.03 -8.70 -16.60
N GLN A 230 8.57 -7.96 -15.63
CA GLN A 230 9.37 -8.52 -14.54
C GLN A 230 8.90 -7.93 -13.20
N ALA A 231 8.69 -8.78 -12.22
CA ALA A 231 8.39 -8.40 -10.86
C ALA A 231 9.39 -9.05 -9.91
N ALA A 232 10.15 -8.25 -9.15
CA ALA A 232 11.13 -8.77 -8.20
C ALA A 232 10.46 -9.61 -7.11
N GLN A 233 9.32 -9.16 -6.62
CA GLN A 233 8.53 -9.83 -5.60
C GLN A 233 7.04 -9.61 -5.85
N VAL A 234 6.25 -10.69 -5.77
CA VAL A 234 4.78 -10.65 -5.78
C VAL A 234 4.28 -11.24 -4.48
N THR A 235 3.41 -10.51 -3.76
CA THR A 235 2.77 -10.97 -2.53
C THR A 235 1.26 -10.98 -2.73
N VAL A 236 0.60 -12.04 -2.29
CA VAL A 236 -0.85 -12.18 -2.33
C VAL A 236 -1.36 -12.28 -0.90
N ASP A 237 -2.06 -11.25 -0.45
CA ASP A 237 -2.65 -11.16 0.90
C ASP A 237 -4.18 -11.32 0.87
N GLY A 238 -4.84 -10.98 -0.24
CA GLY A 238 -6.29 -11.18 -0.45
C GLY A 238 -6.61 -12.52 -1.07
N ASP A 239 -7.83 -12.99 -0.86
CA ASP A 239 -8.34 -14.27 -1.39
C ASP A 239 -8.83 -14.17 -2.85
N GLU A 240 -8.99 -15.33 -3.50
CA GLU A 240 -9.55 -15.47 -4.85
C GLU A 240 -8.80 -14.68 -5.95
N ASN A 241 -7.57 -14.25 -5.69
CA ASN A 241 -6.75 -13.60 -6.71
C ASN A 241 -6.25 -14.59 -7.77
N THR A 242 -6.03 -14.10 -8.99
CA THR A 242 -5.47 -14.86 -10.10
C THR A 242 -4.23 -14.20 -10.65
N ILE A 243 -3.23 -15.00 -11.04
CA ILE A 243 -1.98 -14.51 -11.63
C ILE A 243 -1.69 -15.30 -12.90
N ALA A 244 -1.55 -14.60 -14.02
CA ALA A 244 -1.05 -15.15 -15.27
C ALA A 244 0.35 -14.63 -15.56
N VAL A 245 1.32 -15.55 -15.71
CA VAL A 245 2.71 -15.24 -16.02
C VAL A 245 3.00 -15.71 -17.46
N GLY A 246 3.11 -14.77 -18.40
CA GLY A 246 3.34 -15.07 -19.82
C GLY A 246 4.74 -15.61 -20.10
N GLU A 247 4.95 -16.21 -21.30
CA GLU A 247 6.18 -16.93 -21.70
C GLU A 247 7.49 -16.13 -21.50
N GLU A 248 7.47 -14.82 -21.70
CA GLU A 248 8.64 -13.96 -21.55
C GLU A 248 8.59 -13.09 -20.29
N ALA A 249 7.70 -13.43 -19.34
CA ALA A 249 7.57 -12.72 -18.07
C ALA A 249 8.26 -13.48 -16.93
N ALA A 250 8.62 -12.76 -15.86
CA ALA A 250 9.29 -13.35 -14.73
C ALA A 250 8.84 -12.77 -13.37
N ILE A 251 8.78 -13.64 -12.36
CA ILE A 251 8.64 -13.31 -10.95
C ILE A 251 9.85 -13.86 -10.20
N GLY A 252 10.59 -13.01 -9.47
CA GLY A 252 11.68 -13.45 -8.62
C GLY A 252 11.16 -14.27 -7.44
N THR A 253 10.31 -13.68 -6.60
CA THR A 253 9.69 -14.41 -5.48
C THR A 253 8.18 -14.18 -5.46
N LEU A 254 7.41 -15.27 -5.47
CA LEU A 254 5.96 -15.26 -5.22
C LEU A 254 5.72 -15.70 -3.77
N THR A 255 5.06 -14.87 -2.97
CA THR A 255 4.64 -15.19 -1.60
C THR A 255 3.11 -15.22 -1.55
N ALA A 256 2.53 -16.40 -1.34
CA ALA A 256 1.09 -16.59 -1.23
C ALA A 256 0.70 -16.74 0.25
N ARG A 257 0.04 -15.73 0.81
CA ARG A 257 -0.51 -15.70 2.18
C ARG A 257 -2.01 -15.91 2.21
N ALA A 258 -2.63 -15.99 1.03
CA ALA A 258 -4.03 -16.26 0.80
C ALA A 258 -4.20 -17.22 -0.38
N ALA A 259 -5.42 -17.71 -0.63
CA ALA A 259 -5.72 -18.57 -1.77
C ALA A 259 -5.52 -17.82 -3.10
N VAL A 260 -4.78 -18.43 -4.02
CA VAL A 260 -4.49 -17.85 -5.34
C VAL A 260 -4.35 -18.92 -6.40
N ALA A 261 -4.84 -18.65 -7.60
CA ALA A 261 -4.60 -19.46 -8.78
C ALA A 261 -3.53 -18.80 -9.67
N VAL A 262 -2.48 -19.54 -9.99
CA VAL A 262 -1.37 -19.07 -10.81
C VAL A 262 -1.26 -19.93 -12.07
N ASP A 263 -1.41 -19.32 -13.24
CA ASP A 263 -1.06 -19.92 -14.54
C ASP A 263 0.30 -19.40 -14.98
N ASN A 264 1.33 -20.25 -14.86
CA ASN A 264 2.71 -19.89 -15.15
C ASN A 264 3.16 -20.47 -16.50
N GLN A 265 3.26 -19.63 -17.52
CA GLN A 265 3.86 -19.96 -18.80
C GLN A 265 5.29 -19.36 -18.93
N GLY A 266 5.71 -18.55 -17.95
CA GLY A 266 7.00 -17.87 -17.89
C GLY A 266 7.93 -18.45 -16.85
N ALA A 267 8.54 -17.60 -16.03
CA ALA A 267 9.47 -17.99 -14.97
C ALA A 267 9.02 -17.49 -13.60
N ILE A 268 9.07 -18.36 -12.60
CA ILE A 268 8.99 -18.02 -11.18
C ILE A 268 10.21 -18.64 -10.51
N ASP A 269 11.14 -17.81 -10.01
CA ASP A 269 12.36 -18.34 -9.40
C ASP A 269 12.06 -19.08 -8.09
N LYS A 270 11.20 -18.49 -7.25
CA LYS A 270 10.83 -19.03 -5.95
C LYS A 270 9.35 -18.81 -5.65
N ALA A 271 8.66 -19.82 -5.12
CA ALA A 271 7.32 -19.71 -4.55
C ALA A 271 7.33 -20.06 -3.06
N GLN A 272 6.80 -19.16 -2.23
CA GLN A 272 6.60 -19.33 -0.79
C GLN A 272 5.11 -19.44 -0.49
N ILE A 273 4.66 -20.62 -0.10
CA ILE A 273 3.26 -20.93 0.14
C ILE A 273 3.02 -20.89 1.65
N GLN A 274 2.22 -19.91 2.09
CA GLN A 274 1.92 -19.66 3.51
C GLN A 274 0.44 -19.83 3.84
N ALA A 275 -0.39 -20.16 2.84
CA ALA A 275 -1.82 -20.43 3.02
C ALA A 275 -2.28 -21.60 2.16
N GLY A 276 -3.36 -22.25 2.56
CA GLY A 276 -4.05 -23.25 1.75
C GLY A 276 -4.77 -22.67 0.54
N GLY A 277 -5.18 -23.53 -0.41
CA GLY A 277 -5.94 -23.07 -1.59
C GLY A 277 -5.07 -22.44 -2.71
N VAL A 278 -3.74 -22.57 -2.63
CA VAL A 278 -2.83 -22.13 -3.68
C VAL A 278 -2.75 -23.17 -4.79
N VAL A 279 -3.01 -22.78 -6.03
CA VAL A 279 -2.91 -23.60 -7.23
C VAL A 279 -1.82 -23.05 -8.13
N LEU A 280 -0.84 -23.87 -8.51
CA LEU A 280 0.24 -23.53 -9.43
C LEU A 280 0.12 -24.42 -10.67
N ASP A 281 -0.35 -23.87 -11.77
CA ASP A 281 -0.44 -24.53 -13.06
C ASP A 281 0.68 -24.07 -14.02
N GLY A 282 1.04 -24.90 -14.99
CA GLY A 282 2.04 -24.58 -16.02
C GLY A 282 3.48 -24.91 -15.59
N ALA A 283 4.42 -24.01 -15.89
CA ALA A 283 5.84 -24.19 -15.60
C ALA A 283 6.09 -24.18 -14.09
N LYS A 284 6.90 -25.14 -13.61
CA LYS A 284 7.24 -25.22 -12.19
C LYS A 284 8.14 -24.05 -11.76
N PRO A 285 7.90 -23.44 -10.58
CA PRO A 285 8.87 -22.57 -9.94
C PRO A 285 10.22 -23.26 -9.70
N GLY A 286 11.31 -22.49 -9.76
CA GLY A 286 12.67 -23.00 -9.51
C GLY A 286 12.82 -23.59 -8.09
N ALA A 287 12.15 -22.98 -7.10
CA ALA A 287 12.06 -23.49 -5.74
C ALA A 287 10.63 -23.29 -5.21
N ILE A 288 10.17 -24.23 -4.39
CA ILE A 288 8.88 -24.14 -3.68
C ILE A 288 9.13 -24.40 -2.19
N GLU A 289 8.74 -23.43 -1.37
CA GLU A 289 8.75 -23.54 0.10
C GLU A 289 7.31 -23.50 0.60
N VAL A 290 6.92 -24.44 1.44
CA VAL A 290 5.58 -24.52 2.04
C VAL A 290 5.74 -24.37 3.55
N ALA A 291 4.95 -23.45 4.15
CA ALA A 291 4.98 -23.25 5.60
C ALA A 291 4.41 -24.47 6.34
N GLU A 292 4.85 -24.67 7.59
CA GLU A 292 4.31 -25.72 8.42
C GLU A 292 2.80 -25.53 8.67
N GLY A 293 1.99 -26.55 8.42
CA GLY A 293 0.55 -26.56 8.66
C GLY A 293 -0.32 -26.09 7.49
N VAL A 294 0.26 -25.85 6.33
CA VAL A 294 -0.46 -25.50 5.07
C VAL A 294 -0.82 -26.78 4.30
#